data_527729cf91b178b69f131803ca767b16
#
_entry.id   527729cf91b178b69f131803ca767b16
#
_cell.length_a   1.000
_cell.length_b   1.000
_cell.length_c   1.000
_cell.angle_alpha   90.00
_cell.angle_beta   90.00
_cell.angle_gamma   90.00
#
_symmetry.space_group_name_H-M   'P 1'
#
loop_
_entity.id
_entity.type
_entity.pdbx_description
1 polymer ?
#
loop_
_entity_poly.entity_id
_entity_poly.type
_entity_poly.pdbx_seq_one_letter_code
_entity_poly.pdbx_strand_id
1 'polypeptide(L)'
;MDKLSENKTNTNETENNVVENTTAETQNQNIEVEDNGDYIAFSNPEKDTQKSNKFVAAKADGGASNFYDWVKSIVFALVIVIFCLNFFFRLVDVKGTSMVETLQNGDKLIVTNFNYTPKPNDIIVISHGKEYAEPIVKRVIATAGQTLKLDYENDRILVDGVVIDEPYLDVSTFCNVEADYEIPEVIPDGMIFVMGDNRGVSMDSRDSRIGLISVDNVIGKAQFVVYPFSDFKYLY
;
A
#
# COMPACT_ATOMS: atom_id res chain seq x y z
N MET A 1 24.57 52.65 -26.23
CA MET A 1 23.36 52.84 -27.02
C MET A 1 22.35 51.86 -26.45
N ASP A 2 21.65 52.26 -25.41
CA ASP A 2 20.35 52.98 -25.41
C ASP A 2 19.23 52.03 -25.81
N LYS A 3 18.17 51.80 -25.12
CA LYS A 3 17.33 52.44 -24.09
C LYS A 3 16.33 51.38 -23.63
N LEU A 4 16.07 51.10 -22.39
CA LEU A 4 15.10 51.73 -21.46
C LEU A 4 13.66 51.90 -22.01
N SER A 5 12.69 51.29 -21.35
CA SER A 5 11.52 51.91 -20.72
C SER A 5 10.53 50.79 -20.33
N GLU A 6 10.30 50.55 -19.09
CA GLU A 6 9.38 51.22 -18.14
C GLU A 6 7.90 51.20 -18.51
N ASN A 7 7.12 50.65 -17.61
CA ASN A 7 6.01 51.26 -16.85
C ASN A 7 4.64 50.64 -17.17
N LYS A 8 3.72 50.43 -16.31
CA LYS A 8 3.23 50.92 -15.03
C LYS A 8 1.99 50.14 -14.61
N THR A 9 1.91 49.89 -13.33
CA THR A 9 0.76 49.90 -12.40
C THR A 9 -0.54 50.52 -12.90
N ASN A 10 -1.69 49.88 -12.54
CA ASN A 10 -2.81 50.65 -11.98
C ASN A 10 -3.75 49.83 -11.12
N THR A 11 -3.84 50.21 -9.89
CA THR A 11 -4.87 50.07 -8.87
C THR A 11 -6.09 50.93 -9.21
N ASN A 12 -7.28 50.51 -8.79
CA ASN A 12 -8.43 51.31 -8.32
C ASN A 12 -9.49 50.34 -7.82
N GLU A 13 -9.77 50.18 -6.54
CA GLU A 13 -10.63 50.97 -5.59
C GLU A 13 -11.82 51.69 -6.21
N THR A 14 -12.98 51.43 -5.68
CA THR A 14 -14.01 52.30 -5.07
C THR A 14 -15.35 51.59 -5.01
N GLU A 15 -15.85 51.32 -3.82
CA GLU A 15 -16.81 52.11 -2.98
C GLU A 15 -18.30 52.05 -3.38
N ASN A 16 -19.06 51.59 -2.36
CA ASN A 16 -20.35 52.08 -1.85
C ASN A 16 -21.57 52.16 -2.74
N ASN A 17 -22.65 51.50 -2.29
CA ASN A 17 -23.83 52.26 -1.85
C ASN A 17 -24.81 51.42 -1.04
N VAL A 18 -25.11 51.92 0.11
CA VAL A 18 -26.18 51.62 1.06
C VAL A 18 -27.51 52.13 0.48
N VAL A 19 -28.57 51.35 0.55
CA VAL A 19 -29.94 51.83 0.71
C VAL A 19 -30.72 50.90 1.62
N GLU A 20 -31.07 51.43 2.77
CA GLU A 20 -32.15 50.95 3.65
C GLU A 20 -33.47 50.85 2.93
N ASN A 21 -34.26 49.83 3.24
CA ASN A 21 -35.69 50.05 3.50
C ASN A 21 -36.26 48.91 4.36
N THR A 22 -36.70 49.31 5.49
CA THR A 22 -37.51 48.69 6.51
C THR A 22 -38.87 48.26 5.93
N THR A 23 -39.34 47.06 6.15
CA THR A 23 -40.74 46.80 6.57
C THR A 23 -40.87 45.37 7.13
N ALA A 24 -41.60 45.34 8.19
CA ALA A 24 -41.86 44.33 9.17
C ALA A 24 -42.48 42.99 8.70
N GLU A 25 -42.28 42.03 9.60
CA GLU A 25 -43.18 40.93 9.97
C GLU A 25 -43.38 39.77 9.01
N THR A 26 -42.81 38.63 9.32
CA THR A 26 -43.48 37.50 9.97
C THR A 26 -42.43 36.41 10.25
N GLN A 27 -42.24 36.14 11.52
CA GLN A 27 -41.46 35.02 12.02
C GLN A 27 -42.13 33.71 11.59
N ASN A 28 -41.47 32.94 10.74
CA ASN A 28 -41.67 31.51 10.62
C ASN A 28 -40.35 30.84 11.08
N GLN A 29 -40.32 30.52 12.36
CA GLN A 29 -39.33 29.63 12.91
C GLN A 29 -39.59 28.21 12.38
N ASN A 30 -38.82 27.76 11.43
CA ASN A 30 -38.71 26.35 11.16
C ASN A 30 -37.92 25.72 12.32
N ILE A 31 -38.65 25.09 13.22
CA ILE A 31 -38.06 24.22 14.24
C ILE A 31 -37.76 22.90 13.53
N GLU A 32 -36.48 22.62 13.27
CA GLU A 32 -36.02 21.28 13.00
C GLU A 32 -36.18 20.47 14.30
N VAL A 33 -37.15 19.55 14.28
CA VAL A 33 -37.36 18.60 15.38
C VAL A 33 -36.37 17.47 15.18
N GLU A 34 -35.25 17.48 15.94
CA GLU A 34 -34.47 16.28 16.18
C GLU A 34 -35.36 15.28 16.93
N ASP A 35 -35.54 14.12 16.32
CA ASP A 35 -36.24 12.95 16.86
C ASP A 35 -35.40 12.29 17.98
N ASN A 36 -35.49 12.85 19.19
CA ASN A 36 -35.05 12.20 20.40
C ASN A 36 -36.28 11.86 21.23
N GLY A 37 -36.68 10.62 21.12
CA GLY A 37 -37.88 9.99 21.61
C GLY A 37 -38.21 10.05 23.11
N ASP A 38 -38.36 11.23 23.69
CA ASP A 38 -38.95 11.40 25.02
C ASP A 38 -40.03 12.48 25.01
N TYR A 39 -41.27 12.07 24.82
CA TYR A 39 -42.42 12.97 24.95
C TYR A 39 -42.90 13.02 26.41
N ILE A 40 -42.69 14.17 27.06
CA ILE A 40 -43.38 14.51 28.29
C ILE A 40 -44.70 15.16 27.88
N ALA A 41 -45.81 14.43 28.10
CA ALA A 41 -47.15 14.97 27.88
C ALA A 41 -47.55 15.89 29.04
N PHE A 42 -47.69 17.20 28.77
CA PHE A 42 -48.39 18.11 29.66
C PHE A 42 -49.91 17.96 29.46
N SER A 43 -50.60 17.51 30.50
CA SER A 43 -52.07 17.48 30.53
C SER A 43 -52.62 18.86 30.84
N ASN A 44 -53.41 19.41 29.93
CA ASN A 44 -54.20 20.62 30.18
C ASN A 44 -55.59 20.19 30.72
N PRO A 45 -56.02 20.64 31.91
CA PRO A 45 -57.33 20.28 32.45
C PRO A 45 -58.35 21.28 32.00
N GLU A 46 -59.04 21.02 30.89
CA GLU A 46 -60.44 21.49 30.67
C GLU A 46 -60.87 21.24 29.20
N LYS A 47 -61.53 20.16 28.98
CA LYS A 47 -62.85 20.02 28.35
C LYS A 47 -63.14 18.57 28.01
N ASP A 48 -64.18 18.12 28.71
CA ASP A 48 -64.80 16.83 28.51
C ASP A 48 -65.35 16.61 27.10
N THR A 49 -65.50 15.30 26.85
CA THR A 49 -66.33 14.62 25.84
C THR A 49 -65.69 14.40 24.47
N GLN A 50 -64.96 13.32 24.33
CA GLN A 50 -65.32 12.17 23.50
C GLN A 50 -64.21 11.10 23.55
N LYS A 51 -64.54 9.95 24.12
CA LYS A 51 -63.70 8.75 24.12
C LYS A 51 -63.49 8.28 22.69
N SER A 52 -62.29 8.49 22.20
CA SER A 52 -61.72 7.68 21.14
C SER A 52 -60.50 6.96 21.73
N ASN A 53 -60.69 5.70 22.10
CA ASN A 53 -59.61 4.81 22.47
C ASN A 53 -58.69 4.60 21.25
N LYS A 54 -57.74 5.50 21.02
CA LYS A 54 -56.56 5.17 20.24
C LYS A 54 -55.65 4.36 21.13
N PHE A 55 -55.71 3.04 21.00
CA PHE A 55 -54.62 2.19 21.45
C PHE A 55 -53.36 2.65 20.72
N VAL A 56 -52.54 3.39 21.42
CA VAL A 56 -51.18 3.59 21.00
C VAL A 56 -50.49 2.26 21.25
N ALA A 57 -50.36 1.48 20.18
CA ALA A 57 -49.51 0.29 20.23
C ALA A 57 -48.13 0.78 20.62
N ALA A 58 -47.71 0.46 21.82
CA ALA A 58 -46.30 0.62 22.23
C ALA A 58 -45.45 -0.19 21.25
N LYS A 59 -44.67 0.53 20.46
CA LYS A 59 -43.69 -0.06 19.56
C LYS A 59 -42.57 -0.66 20.42
N ALA A 60 -42.81 -1.88 20.94
CA ALA A 60 -41.79 -2.67 21.57
C ALA A 60 -40.98 -3.32 20.45
N ASP A 61 -39.93 -2.65 19.94
CA ASP A 61 -38.97 -3.27 19.04
C ASP A 61 -37.62 -2.50 18.97
N GLY A 62 -37.13 -1.96 20.10
CA GLY A 62 -35.84 -1.29 20.12
C GLY A 62 -34.63 -2.24 20.25
N GLY A 63 -34.83 -3.47 20.69
CA GLY A 63 -33.71 -4.38 20.98
C GLY A 63 -33.24 -5.22 19.79
N ALA A 64 -34.19 -5.74 19.02
CA ALA A 64 -33.85 -6.63 17.89
C ALA A 64 -33.32 -5.86 16.68
N SER A 65 -33.83 -4.65 16.41
CA SER A 65 -33.33 -3.79 15.35
C SER A 65 -31.90 -3.31 15.63
N ASN A 66 -31.61 -2.89 16.85
CA ASN A 66 -30.27 -2.44 17.23
C ASN A 66 -29.23 -3.59 17.17
N PHE A 67 -29.63 -4.81 17.55
CA PHE A 67 -28.78 -5.99 17.42
C PHE A 67 -28.50 -6.33 15.95
N TYR A 68 -29.52 -6.27 15.10
CA TYR A 68 -29.38 -6.51 13.67
C TYR A 68 -28.46 -5.47 13.00
N ASP A 69 -28.62 -4.20 13.32
CA ASP A 69 -27.77 -3.13 12.80
C ASP A 69 -26.32 -3.27 13.24
N TRP A 70 -26.09 -3.68 14.48
CA TRP A 70 -24.76 -3.99 15.00
C TRP A 70 -24.10 -5.17 14.26
N VAL A 71 -24.83 -6.27 14.08
CA VAL A 71 -24.35 -7.45 13.32
C VAL A 71 -24.04 -7.07 11.87
N LYS A 72 -24.91 -6.29 11.24
CA LYS A 72 -24.72 -5.79 9.86
C LYS A 72 -23.45 -4.96 9.74
N SER A 73 -23.17 -4.09 10.70
CA SER A 73 -21.94 -3.27 10.72
C SER A 73 -20.69 -4.13 10.84
N ILE A 74 -20.71 -5.17 11.67
CA ILE A 74 -19.58 -6.11 11.80
C ILE A 74 -19.37 -6.90 10.50
N VAL A 75 -20.45 -7.42 9.92
CA VAL A 75 -20.36 -8.16 8.65
C VAL A 75 -19.79 -7.27 7.56
N PHE A 76 -20.26 -6.02 7.46
CA PHE A 76 -19.73 -5.06 6.48
C PHE A 76 -18.26 -4.75 6.70
N ALA A 77 -17.85 -4.53 7.96
CA ALA A 77 -16.43 -4.33 8.31
C ALA A 77 -15.58 -5.54 7.94
N LEU A 78 -16.06 -6.77 8.23
CA LEU A 78 -15.36 -8.01 7.85
C LEU A 78 -15.22 -8.15 6.33
N VAL A 79 -16.25 -7.83 5.57
CA VAL A 79 -16.21 -7.86 4.09
C VAL A 79 -15.14 -6.90 3.57
N ILE A 80 -15.07 -5.68 4.12
CA ILE A 80 -14.03 -4.70 3.75
C ILE A 80 -12.64 -5.24 4.09
N VAL A 81 -12.45 -5.78 5.29
CA VAL A 81 -11.15 -6.35 5.71
C VAL A 81 -10.72 -7.49 4.79
N ILE A 82 -11.63 -8.43 4.50
CA ILE A 82 -11.35 -9.56 3.59
C ILE A 82 -11.01 -9.03 2.19
N PHE A 83 -11.74 -8.05 1.69
CA PHE A 83 -11.46 -7.43 0.41
C PHE A 83 -10.05 -6.79 0.39
N CYS A 84 -9.71 -5.99 1.42
CA CYS A 84 -8.39 -5.39 1.55
C CYS A 84 -7.28 -6.43 1.61
N LEU A 85 -7.45 -7.47 2.43
CA LEU A 85 -6.45 -8.53 2.55
C LEU A 85 -6.23 -9.27 1.22
N ASN A 86 -7.28 -9.57 0.47
CA ASN A 86 -7.15 -10.25 -0.82
C ASN A 86 -6.58 -9.35 -1.93
N PHE A 87 -6.82 -8.03 -1.85
CA PHE A 87 -6.37 -7.11 -2.88
C PHE A 87 -4.92 -6.65 -2.69
N PHE A 88 -4.51 -6.38 -1.45
CA PHE A 88 -3.20 -5.80 -1.14
C PHE A 88 -2.13 -6.82 -0.79
N PHE A 89 -2.52 -8.00 -0.31
CA PHE A 89 -1.58 -9.00 0.20
C PHE A 89 -1.71 -10.32 -0.56
N ARG A 90 -0.56 -10.91 -0.85
CA ARG A 90 -0.48 -12.26 -1.43
C ARG A 90 0.36 -13.14 -0.52
N LEU A 91 -0.09 -14.36 -0.29
CA LEU A 91 0.70 -15.37 0.39
C LEU A 91 1.48 -16.17 -0.66
N VAL A 92 2.79 -16.26 -0.50
CA VAL A 92 3.70 -16.98 -1.41
C VAL A 92 4.53 -17.97 -0.61
N ASP A 93 4.62 -19.21 -1.10
CA ASP A 93 5.47 -20.24 -0.52
C ASP A 93 6.88 -20.15 -1.12
N VAL A 94 7.91 -20.14 -0.27
CA VAL A 94 9.31 -20.20 -0.68
C VAL A 94 9.64 -21.62 -1.09
N LYS A 95 10.12 -21.78 -2.32
CA LYS A 95 10.61 -23.05 -2.85
C LYS A 95 12.08 -22.95 -3.20
N GLY A 96 12.84 -23.97 -2.79
CA GLY A 96 14.26 -24.04 -3.03
C GLY A 96 15.11 -23.35 -1.96
N THR A 97 16.39 -23.23 -2.26
CA THR A 97 17.44 -22.82 -1.30
C THR A 97 18.21 -21.58 -1.73
N SER A 98 17.76 -20.89 -2.78
CA SER A 98 18.51 -19.75 -3.36
C SER A 98 18.58 -18.51 -2.46
N MET A 99 17.75 -18.44 -1.42
CA MET A 99 17.67 -17.32 -0.46
C MET A 99 18.09 -17.74 0.97
N VAL A 100 18.59 -18.95 1.17
CA VAL A 100 19.24 -19.37 2.41
C VAL A 100 20.50 -18.49 2.58
N GLU A 101 20.68 -17.87 3.65
CA GLU A 101 20.31 -17.80 5.03
C GLU A 101 19.05 -16.97 5.36
N THR A 102 18.66 -16.11 4.47
CA THR A 102 17.57 -15.16 4.73
C THR A 102 16.20 -15.84 4.77
N LEU A 103 15.96 -16.76 3.84
CA LEU A 103 14.70 -17.51 3.73
C LEU A 103 14.96 -19.00 3.58
N GLN A 104 14.13 -19.80 4.26
CA GLN A 104 14.22 -21.24 4.19
C GLN A 104 13.16 -21.83 3.24
N ASN A 105 13.45 -23.01 2.71
CA ASN A 105 12.47 -23.74 1.92
C ASN A 105 11.23 -24.10 2.78
N GLY A 106 10.03 -23.71 2.30
CA GLY A 106 8.77 -23.91 3.02
C GLY A 106 8.28 -22.70 3.81
N ASP A 107 9.08 -21.63 3.87
CA ASP A 107 8.63 -20.35 4.44
C ASP A 107 7.42 -19.82 3.67
N LYS A 108 6.49 -19.18 4.39
CA LYS A 108 5.37 -18.46 3.78
C LYS A 108 5.56 -16.96 3.95
N LEU A 109 5.53 -16.27 2.82
CA LEU A 109 5.77 -14.84 2.74
C LEU A 109 4.46 -14.08 2.54
N ILE A 110 4.32 -12.95 3.24
CA ILE A 110 3.36 -11.92 2.85
C ILE A 110 4.04 -10.98 1.87
N VAL A 111 3.46 -10.90 0.68
CA VAL A 111 3.94 -10.10 -0.44
C VAL A 111 2.96 -8.97 -0.73
N THR A 112 3.46 -7.76 -0.91
CA THR A 112 2.67 -6.57 -1.26
C THR A 112 3.07 -6.04 -2.63
N ASN A 113 2.07 -5.61 -3.43
CA ASN A 113 2.31 -5.09 -4.79
C ASN A 113 1.62 -3.75 -5.06
N PHE A 114 0.98 -3.14 -4.08
CA PHE A 114 0.25 -1.90 -4.33
C PHE A 114 1.21 -0.74 -4.63
N ASN A 115 1.19 -0.27 -5.89
CA ASN A 115 2.03 0.84 -6.40
C ASN A 115 3.52 0.67 -6.04
N TYR A 116 4.01 -0.57 -6.17
CA TYR A 116 5.36 -0.92 -5.77
C TYR A 116 6.35 -0.77 -6.94
N THR A 117 7.44 -0.08 -6.67
CA THR A 117 8.61 0.01 -7.55
C THR A 117 9.80 -0.62 -6.82
N PRO A 118 10.50 -1.60 -7.44
CA PRO A 118 11.65 -2.25 -6.83
C PRO A 118 12.76 -1.26 -6.46
N LYS A 119 13.36 -1.47 -5.29
CA LYS A 119 14.49 -0.68 -4.79
C LYS A 119 15.65 -1.62 -4.45
N PRO A 120 16.89 -1.13 -4.50
CA PRO A 120 18.04 -1.89 -4.02
C PRO A 120 17.80 -2.45 -2.62
N ASN A 121 18.24 -3.67 -2.39
CA ASN A 121 18.09 -4.46 -1.17
C ASN A 121 16.67 -5.03 -0.88
N ASP A 122 15.64 -4.72 -1.69
CA ASP A 122 14.33 -5.34 -1.53
C ASP A 122 14.38 -6.84 -1.90
N ILE A 123 13.69 -7.66 -1.10
CA ILE A 123 13.40 -9.05 -1.45
C ILE A 123 12.10 -9.07 -2.24
N ILE A 124 12.14 -9.55 -3.47
CA ILE A 124 11.02 -9.54 -4.38
C ILE A 124 10.63 -10.94 -4.85
N VAL A 125 9.36 -11.09 -5.18
CA VAL A 125 8.85 -12.27 -5.86
C VAL A 125 8.67 -11.94 -7.33
N ILE A 126 9.27 -12.75 -8.19
CA ILE A 126 9.28 -12.59 -9.63
C ILE A 126 8.39 -13.67 -10.22
N SER A 127 7.53 -13.31 -11.16
CA SER A 127 6.68 -14.26 -11.88
C SER A 127 7.54 -15.20 -12.75
N HIS A 128 6.89 -16.16 -13.40
CA HIS A 128 7.56 -17.04 -14.36
C HIS A 128 8.36 -16.27 -15.43
N GLY A 129 9.47 -16.84 -15.87
CA GLY A 129 10.28 -16.37 -16.97
C GLY A 129 10.32 -17.38 -18.12
N LYS A 130 11.21 -17.16 -19.11
CA LYS A 130 11.37 -18.07 -20.24
C LYS A 130 11.87 -19.44 -19.83
N GLU A 131 12.76 -19.48 -18.84
CA GLU A 131 13.48 -20.67 -18.41
C GLU A 131 13.03 -21.22 -17.05
N TYR A 132 12.05 -20.56 -16.42
CA TYR A 132 11.48 -21.01 -15.14
C TYR A 132 9.96 -20.84 -15.13
N ALA A 133 9.26 -21.91 -14.77
CA ALA A 133 7.79 -21.94 -14.81
C ALA A 133 7.14 -21.48 -13.50
N GLU A 134 7.89 -21.49 -12.39
CA GLU A 134 7.39 -21.13 -11.07
C GLU A 134 7.94 -19.77 -10.63
N PRO A 135 7.20 -19.02 -9.80
CA PRO A 135 7.72 -17.80 -9.21
C PRO A 135 9.01 -18.04 -8.40
N ILE A 136 9.96 -17.14 -8.54
CA ILE A 136 11.22 -17.17 -7.81
C ILE A 136 11.33 -15.98 -6.87
N VAL A 137 12.07 -16.16 -5.77
CA VAL A 137 12.34 -15.09 -4.80
C VAL A 137 13.81 -14.69 -4.91
N LYS A 138 14.09 -13.40 -5.05
CA LYS A 138 15.44 -12.84 -5.19
C LYS A 138 15.55 -11.49 -4.49
N ARG A 139 16.79 -11.06 -4.25
CA ARG A 139 17.11 -9.72 -3.76
C ARG A 139 17.50 -8.80 -4.92
N VAL A 140 16.96 -7.58 -4.91
CA VAL A 140 17.33 -6.53 -5.86
C VAL A 140 18.70 -5.98 -5.49
N ILE A 141 19.63 -6.02 -6.44
CA ILE A 141 20.99 -5.49 -6.26
C ILE A 141 21.11 -4.11 -6.92
N ALA A 142 20.60 -3.97 -8.16
CA ALA A 142 20.63 -2.70 -8.87
C ALA A 142 19.32 -2.52 -9.67
N THR A 143 18.95 -1.26 -9.87
CA THR A 143 17.74 -0.85 -10.60
C THR A 143 18.09 0.03 -11.79
N ALA A 144 17.10 0.28 -12.66
CA ALA A 144 17.25 1.08 -13.87
C ALA A 144 18.02 2.38 -13.64
N GLY A 145 18.94 2.68 -14.54
CA GLY A 145 19.80 3.88 -14.53
C GLY A 145 21.04 3.78 -13.64
N GLN A 146 21.13 2.77 -12.77
CA GLN A 146 22.32 2.55 -11.94
C GLN A 146 23.44 1.87 -12.71
N THR A 147 24.69 2.26 -12.42
CA THR A 147 25.86 1.51 -12.90
C THR A 147 26.09 0.30 -12.00
N LEU A 148 26.42 -0.84 -12.61
CA LEU A 148 26.70 -2.08 -11.90
C LEU A 148 28.06 -2.63 -12.32
N LYS A 149 28.89 -2.94 -11.33
CA LYS A 149 30.17 -3.64 -11.54
C LYS A 149 30.31 -4.79 -10.56
N LEU A 150 30.52 -5.99 -11.09
CA LEU A 150 30.87 -7.17 -10.33
C LEU A 150 32.41 -7.28 -10.29
N ASP A 151 33.01 -7.04 -9.12
CA ASP A 151 34.45 -7.07 -8.90
C ASP A 151 34.82 -8.42 -8.26
N TYR A 152 35.01 -9.42 -9.11
CA TYR A 152 35.33 -10.80 -8.70
C TYR A 152 36.67 -10.92 -8.02
N GLU A 153 37.63 -10.06 -8.38
CA GLU A 153 38.98 -10.07 -7.79
C GLU A 153 38.98 -9.70 -6.31
N ASN A 154 38.12 -8.75 -5.96
CA ASN A 154 38.01 -8.24 -4.58
C ASN A 154 36.74 -8.72 -3.87
N ASP A 155 36.01 -9.66 -4.48
CA ASP A 155 34.75 -10.26 -3.94
C ASP A 155 33.73 -9.23 -3.47
N ARG A 156 33.38 -8.26 -4.34
CA ARG A 156 32.48 -7.15 -4.01
C ARG A 156 31.67 -6.67 -5.20
N ILE A 157 30.52 -6.08 -4.92
CA ILE A 157 29.66 -5.47 -5.92
C ILE A 157 29.70 -3.94 -5.72
N LEU A 158 29.82 -3.22 -6.84
CA LEU A 158 29.73 -1.76 -6.84
C LEU A 158 28.46 -1.35 -7.60
N VAL A 159 27.69 -0.49 -6.97
CA VAL A 159 26.52 0.17 -7.58
C VAL A 159 26.78 1.66 -7.52
N ASP A 160 26.71 2.35 -8.66
CA ASP A 160 27.06 3.76 -8.83
C ASP A 160 28.46 4.10 -8.29
N GLY A 161 29.41 3.15 -8.47
CA GLY A 161 30.79 3.28 -8.00
C GLY A 161 30.99 3.08 -6.49
N VAL A 162 29.94 2.81 -5.74
CA VAL A 162 29.99 2.55 -4.28
C VAL A 162 29.87 1.06 -4.02
N VAL A 163 30.76 0.52 -3.19
CA VAL A 163 30.67 -0.87 -2.72
C VAL A 163 29.42 -1.01 -1.86
N ILE A 164 28.53 -1.94 -2.23
CA ILE A 164 27.33 -2.22 -1.42
C ILE A 164 27.70 -3.04 -0.19
N ASP A 165 27.00 -2.77 0.91
CA ASP A 165 27.08 -3.55 2.14
C ASP A 165 26.06 -4.70 2.08
N GLU A 166 26.52 -5.92 2.34
CA GLU A 166 25.72 -7.14 2.23
C GLU A 166 25.70 -7.93 3.55
N PRO A 167 25.18 -7.33 4.64
CA PRO A 167 25.21 -7.92 5.99
C PRO A 167 24.37 -9.20 6.12
N TYR A 168 23.59 -9.52 5.11
CA TYR A 168 22.78 -10.75 5.02
C TYR A 168 23.54 -11.96 4.50
N LEU A 169 24.82 -11.77 4.11
CA LEU A 169 25.70 -12.85 3.66
C LEU A 169 26.63 -13.29 4.79
N ASP A 170 26.65 -14.59 5.05
CA ASP A 170 27.63 -15.20 5.94
C ASP A 170 28.88 -15.70 5.19
N VAL A 171 28.89 -15.57 3.86
CA VAL A 171 29.89 -16.08 2.96
C VAL A 171 30.32 -15.01 1.96
N SER A 172 31.31 -15.39 1.12
CA SER A 172 31.79 -14.57 0.00
C SER A 172 30.62 -14.09 -0.90
N THR A 173 30.75 -12.86 -1.39
CA THR A 173 29.77 -12.21 -2.30
C THR A 173 29.48 -13.06 -3.53
N PHE A 174 30.47 -13.73 -4.10
CA PHE A 174 30.29 -14.52 -5.32
C PHE A 174 30.39 -16.03 -5.13
N CYS A 175 30.97 -16.52 -4.03
CA CYS A 175 31.19 -17.94 -3.81
C CYS A 175 31.87 -18.66 -5.01
N ASN A 176 32.77 -17.98 -5.71
CA ASN A 176 33.43 -18.44 -6.94
C ASN A 176 32.46 -18.70 -8.12
N VAL A 177 31.30 -18.09 -8.14
CA VAL A 177 30.32 -18.12 -9.25
C VAL A 177 30.39 -16.81 -10.00
N GLU A 178 30.88 -16.85 -11.23
CA GLU A 178 30.94 -15.71 -12.12
C GLU A 178 29.69 -15.66 -13.03
N ALA A 179 29.39 -14.47 -13.57
CA ALA A 179 28.35 -14.33 -14.58
C ALA A 179 28.77 -15.01 -15.88
N ASP A 180 27.85 -15.72 -16.53
CA ASP A 180 28.07 -16.41 -17.78
C ASP A 180 27.59 -15.62 -19.01
N TYR A 181 27.19 -14.35 -18.81
CA TYR A 181 26.84 -13.44 -19.89
C TYR A 181 27.30 -12.00 -19.60
N GLU A 182 27.36 -11.19 -20.65
CA GLU A 182 27.78 -9.80 -20.54
C GLU A 182 26.67 -8.95 -19.91
N ILE A 183 26.94 -8.49 -18.66
CA ILE A 183 26.03 -7.62 -17.91
C ILE A 183 26.27 -6.18 -18.40
N PRO A 184 25.26 -5.42 -18.77
CA PRO A 184 25.44 -4.02 -19.17
C PRO A 184 25.95 -3.18 -17.99
N GLU A 185 26.89 -2.26 -18.28
CA GLU A 185 27.44 -1.35 -17.26
C GLU A 185 26.37 -0.51 -16.58
N VAL A 186 25.34 -0.09 -17.33
CA VAL A 186 24.18 0.65 -16.81
C VAL A 186 22.94 -0.23 -17.00
N ILE A 187 22.18 -0.40 -15.92
CA ILE A 187 20.94 -1.17 -15.95
C ILE A 187 19.91 -0.41 -16.81
N PRO A 188 19.37 -1.04 -17.88
CA PRO A 188 18.39 -0.41 -18.76
C PRO A 188 17.09 -0.02 -18.06
N ASP A 189 16.36 0.94 -18.65
CA ASP A 189 15.04 1.34 -18.17
C ASP A 189 14.08 0.15 -18.09
N GLY A 190 13.33 0.10 -16.97
CA GLY A 190 12.37 -0.98 -16.71
C GLY A 190 12.99 -2.33 -16.34
N MET A 191 14.32 -2.41 -16.19
CA MET A 191 15.03 -3.62 -15.81
C MET A 191 15.66 -3.50 -14.44
N ILE A 192 15.89 -4.65 -13.81
CA ILE A 192 16.57 -4.78 -12.52
C ILE A 192 17.55 -5.95 -12.57
N PHE A 193 18.62 -5.84 -11.78
CA PHE A 193 19.56 -6.93 -11.53
C PHE A 193 19.30 -7.51 -10.14
N VAL A 194 19.12 -8.82 -10.09
CA VAL A 194 18.76 -9.53 -8.85
C VAL A 194 19.72 -10.68 -8.56
N MET A 195 19.93 -10.95 -7.28
CA MET A 195 20.72 -12.11 -6.84
C MET A 195 19.99 -12.85 -5.72
N GLY A 196 20.30 -14.13 -5.59
CA GLY A 196 19.90 -14.88 -4.41
C GLY A 196 20.92 -14.69 -3.29
N ASP A 197 20.47 -14.78 -2.04
CA ASP A 197 21.35 -14.64 -0.88
C ASP A 197 22.25 -15.86 -0.73
N ASN A 198 21.82 -17.04 -1.19
CA ASN A 198 22.71 -18.21 -1.32
C ASN A 198 23.50 -18.13 -2.63
N ARG A 199 24.56 -17.36 -2.63
CA ARG A 199 25.36 -16.97 -3.80
C ARG A 199 25.92 -18.11 -4.60
N GLY A 200 26.29 -19.21 -3.96
CA GLY A 200 26.95 -20.38 -4.60
C GLY A 200 26.00 -21.29 -5.36
N VAL A 201 24.68 -21.23 -5.09
CA VAL A 201 23.69 -22.13 -5.71
C VAL A 201 22.55 -21.40 -6.40
N SER A 202 22.49 -20.08 -6.26
CA SER A 202 21.39 -19.29 -6.82
C SER A 202 21.50 -19.17 -8.34
N MET A 203 20.45 -19.59 -9.04
CA MET A 203 20.21 -19.18 -10.41
C MET A 203 19.54 -17.80 -10.38
N ASP A 204 20.26 -16.76 -10.83
CA ASP A 204 19.85 -15.36 -10.74
C ASP A 204 20.36 -14.54 -11.93
N SER A 205 20.40 -13.21 -11.84
CA SER A 205 20.79 -12.36 -12.96
C SER A 205 22.23 -12.53 -13.45
N ARG A 206 23.04 -13.30 -12.76
CA ARG A 206 24.38 -13.71 -13.25
C ARG A 206 24.31 -14.83 -14.29
N ASP A 207 23.23 -15.59 -14.29
CA ASP A 207 22.99 -16.71 -15.19
C ASP A 207 22.32 -16.21 -16.47
N SER A 208 22.84 -16.56 -17.64
CA SER A 208 22.33 -16.16 -18.96
C SER A 208 20.89 -16.59 -19.21
N ARG A 209 20.41 -17.62 -18.51
CA ARG A 209 19.03 -18.10 -18.59
C ARG A 209 18.05 -17.17 -17.86
N ILE A 210 18.52 -16.39 -16.91
CA ILE A 210 17.73 -15.43 -16.14
C ILE A 210 17.97 -14.01 -16.67
N GLY A 211 19.24 -13.56 -16.62
CA GLY A 211 19.64 -12.22 -17.03
C GLY A 211 18.95 -11.11 -16.22
N LEU A 212 18.83 -9.95 -16.84
CA LEU A 212 18.05 -8.83 -16.25
C LEU A 212 16.56 -9.16 -16.22
N ILE A 213 15.92 -8.77 -15.14
CA ILE A 213 14.49 -8.97 -14.92
C ILE A 213 13.72 -7.69 -15.26
N SER A 214 12.64 -7.80 -16.05
CA SER A 214 11.71 -6.69 -16.24
C SER A 214 10.94 -6.42 -14.95
N VAL A 215 10.78 -5.15 -14.60
CA VAL A 215 9.95 -4.70 -13.46
C VAL A 215 8.50 -5.20 -13.60
N ASP A 216 8.01 -5.36 -14.82
CA ASP A 216 6.67 -5.91 -15.09
C ASP A 216 6.50 -7.36 -14.64
N ASN A 217 7.59 -8.09 -14.49
CA ASN A 217 7.57 -9.47 -14.00
C ASN A 217 7.60 -9.56 -12.47
N VAL A 218 7.66 -8.43 -11.77
CA VAL A 218 7.68 -8.40 -10.31
C VAL A 218 6.27 -8.55 -9.77
N ILE A 219 6.02 -9.65 -9.06
CA ILE A 219 4.74 -9.89 -8.35
C ILE A 219 4.58 -8.93 -7.18
N GLY A 220 5.67 -8.59 -6.49
CA GLY A 220 5.68 -7.66 -5.37
C GLY A 220 6.87 -7.87 -4.44
N LYS A 221 6.92 -7.04 -3.38
CA LYS A 221 7.92 -7.09 -2.32
C LYS A 221 7.47 -8.03 -1.20
N ALA A 222 8.35 -8.93 -0.78
CA ALA A 222 8.17 -9.73 0.42
C ALA A 222 8.36 -8.84 1.66
N GLN A 223 7.36 -8.81 2.54
CA GLN A 223 7.37 -7.97 3.74
C GLN A 223 7.67 -8.77 5.00
N PHE A 224 7.05 -9.94 5.12
CA PHE A 224 7.13 -10.76 6.32
C PHE A 224 7.24 -12.23 5.97
N VAL A 225 8.01 -12.97 6.78
CA VAL A 225 7.88 -14.41 6.95
C VAL A 225 6.83 -14.65 8.02
N VAL A 226 5.76 -15.37 7.68
CA VAL A 226 4.65 -15.62 8.61
C VAL A 226 4.51 -17.09 9.01
N TYR A 227 5.23 -17.98 8.35
CA TYR A 227 5.30 -19.38 8.68
C TYR A 227 6.69 -19.92 8.32
N PRO A 228 7.29 -20.77 9.17
CA PRO A 228 6.80 -21.21 10.48
C PRO A 228 6.73 -20.06 11.49
N PHE A 229 5.82 -20.13 12.46
CA PHE A 229 5.63 -19.06 13.45
C PHE A 229 6.86 -18.82 14.34
N SER A 230 7.75 -19.83 14.44
CA SER A 230 9.05 -19.70 15.12
C SER A 230 9.98 -18.69 14.43
N ASP A 231 9.81 -18.49 13.12
CA ASP A 231 10.69 -17.68 12.28
C ASP A 231 10.01 -16.41 11.78
N PHE A 232 8.94 -16.00 12.48
CA PHE A 232 8.26 -14.76 12.15
C PHE A 232 9.24 -13.58 12.18
N LYS A 233 9.44 -12.95 11.03
CA LYS A 233 10.34 -11.80 10.89
C LYS A 233 9.88 -10.85 9.79
N TYR A 234 10.24 -9.59 9.95
CA TYR A 234 10.12 -8.56 8.92
C TYR A 234 11.33 -8.65 7.98
N LEU A 235 11.07 -8.50 6.69
CA LEU A 235 12.10 -8.49 5.63
C LEU A 235 12.28 -7.04 5.15
N TYR A 236 13.44 -6.47 5.34
CA TYR A 236 13.81 -5.11 4.91
C TYR A 236 14.83 -5.13 3.79
#